data_b16b794e88c1190fe8a409151cb9469e
#
_entry.id   b16b794e88c1190fe8a409151cb9469e
#
_cell.length_a   1.000
_cell.length_b   1.000
_cell.length_c   1.000
_cell.angle_alpha   90.00
_cell.angle_beta   90.00
_cell.angle_gamma   90.00
#
_symmetry.space_group_name_H-M   'P 1'
#
loop_
_entity.id
_entity.type
_entity.pdbx_description
1 polymer ?
#
loop_
_entity_poly.entity_id
_entity_poly.type
_entity_poly.pdbx_seq_one_letter_code
_entity_poly.pdbx_strand_id
1 'polypeptide(L)'
;MQDFIQRFSANASKSKQATSRKRALEKIELDEIKPSSRKYPYIDFRPQREIGNEVLTVEGLSKTIDGVKVLDNVSFILGHDDKVAFVGSNELAKTTLFKILAGEMEPDEGTYKWGVTTSQSYFPKDNTEIFDTDLVITDWLTQYSEIKDATYVRGFLGRMLFAGEDGMKKIRVLSGGEKVRVLLSRMMIQASNVLILDEPTDHLDMESITALNNGLIKFPGVVLFASRDHQFTQTTANRIMELLPNGGLIDKITTYDEYLENDEMARKRQVYSMSEEDENDN
;
A
#
# COMPACT_ATOMS: atom_id res chain seq x y z
N MET A 1 -10.23 -12.82 4.04
CA MET A 1 -10.97 -11.78 4.80
C MET A 1 -12.09 -12.36 5.66
N GLN A 2 -12.89 -13.28 5.16
CA GLN A 2 -13.89 -14.00 5.99
C GLN A 2 -13.23 -14.71 7.18
N ASP A 3 -12.07 -15.34 6.99
CA ASP A 3 -11.31 -15.99 8.06
C ASP A 3 -10.81 -15.00 9.13
N PHE A 4 -10.45 -13.77 8.71
CA PHE A 4 -10.10 -12.70 9.65
C PHE A 4 -11.30 -12.30 10.52
N ILE A 5 -12.47 -12.12 9.90
CA ILE A 5 -13.71 -11.78 10.61
C ILE A 5 -14.07 -12.88 11.59
N GLN A 6 -13.92 -14.15 11.19
CA GLN A 6 -14.27 -15.30 12.01
C GLN A 6 -13.31 -15.51 13.20
N ARG A 7 -11.99 -15.30 12.98
CA ARG A 7 -10.97 -15.42 14.05
C ARG A 7 -11.04 -14.34 15.11
N PHE A 8 -11.49 -13.13 14.74
CA PHE A 8 -11.45 -11.97 15.62
C PHE A 8 -12.80 -11.51 16.15
N SER A 9 -13.91 -12.15 15.74
CA SER A 9 -15.24 -11.84 16.24
C SER A 9 -15.41 -12.10 17.74
N ALA A 10 -14.62 -12.99 18.33
CA ALA A 10 -14.65 -13.32 19.75
C ALA A 10 -13.77 -12.41 20.65
N ASN A 11 -12.95 -11.53 20.07
CA ASN A 11 -12.08 -10.65 20.83
C ASN A 11 -12.62 -9.22 20.82
N ALA A 12 -12.98 -8.67 22.00
CA ALA A 12 -13.64 -7.38 22.12
C ALA A 12 -12.87 -6.20 21.50
N SER A 13 -11.53 -6.20 21.52
CA SER A 13 -10.70 -5.16 20.91
C SER A 13 -10.65 -5.26 19.38
N LYS A 14 -10.86 -6.45 18.82
CA LYS A 14 -10.84 -6.73 17.39
C LYS A 14 -12.25 -6.87 16.79
N SER A 15 -13.29 -6.96 17.61
CA SER A 15 -14.69 -7.06 17.20
C SER A 15 -15.14 -5.85 16.39
N LYS A 16 -14.75 -4.63 16.77
CA LYS A 16 -15.03 -3.41 16.01
C LYS A 16 -14.41 -3.45 14.61
N GLN A 17 -13.18 -3.95 14.49
CA GLN A 17 -12.52 -4.12 13.19
C GLN A 17 -13.21 -5.16 12.32
N ALA A 18 -13.56 -6.31 12.91
CA ALA A 18 -14.29 -7.36 12.21
C ALA A 18 -15.65 -6.87 11.71
N THR A 19 -16.39 -6.11 12.53
CA THR A 19 -17.68 -5.51 12.18
C THR A 19 -17.54 -4.45 11.07
N SER A 20 -16.55 -3.57 11.16
CA SER A 20 -16.30 -2.56 10.15
C SER A 20 -15.94 -3.19 8.80
N ARG A 21 -15.10 -4.22 8.79
CA ARG A 21 -14.73 -4.95 7.58
C ARG A 21 -15.88 -5.77 7.01
N LYS A 22 -16.72 -6.35 7.86
CA LYS A 22 -17.94 -7.04 7.43
C LYS A 22 -18.89 -6.09 6.72
N ARG A 23 -19.14 -4.90 7.28
CA ARG A 23 -19.97 -3.86 6.64
C ARG A 23 -19.37 -3.38 5.31
N ALA A 24 -18.04 -3.25 5.25
CA ALA A 24 -17.36 -2.90 4.01
C ALA A 24 -17.52 -3.98 2.94
N LEU A 25 -17.41 -5.26 3.31
CA LEU A 25 -17.65 -6.39 2.40
C LEU A 25 -19.11 -6.41 1.89
N GLU A 26 -20.08 -6.27 2.78
CA GLU A 26 -21.51 -6.22 2.42
C GLU A 26 -21.80 -5.06 1.45
N LYS A 27 -21.14 -3.91 1.64
CA LYS A 27 -21.25 -2.77 0.73
C LYS A 27 -20.64 -3.07 -0.64
N ILE A 28 -19.50 -3.75 -0.69
CA ILE A 28 -18.84 -4.18 -1.94
C ILE A 28 -19.74 -5.15 -2.72
N GLU A 29 -20.31 -6.15 -2.04
CA GLU A 29 -21.23 -7.12 -2.66
C GLU A 29 -22.48 -6.45 -3.23
N LEU A 30 -23.03 -5.46 -2.53
CA LEU A 30 -24.17 -4.66 -3.00
C LEU A 30 -23.82 -3.80 -4.21
N ASP A 31 -22.60 -3.26 -4.27
CA ASP A 31 -22.11 -2.46 -5.38
C ASP A 31 -21.79 -3.31 -6.63
N GLU A 32 -21.39 -4.58 -6.45
CA GLU A 32 -21.19 -5.52 -7.56
C GLU A 32 -22.49 -5.94 -8.27
N ILE A 33 -23.62 -5.86 -7.58
CA ILE A 33 -24.94 -6.28 -8.09
C ILE A 33 -25.61 -5.20 -8.95
N LYS A 34 -25.17 -3.94 -8.91
CA LYS A 34 -25.76 -2.87 -9.72
C LYS A 34 -25.20 -2.86 -11.14
N PRO A 35 -26.05 -2.99 -12.19
CA PRO A 35 -25.57 -2.88 -13.55
C PRO A 35 -25.01 -1.48 -13.81
N SER A 36 -23.88 -1.47 -14.48
CA SER A 36 -22.93 -0.39 -14.56
C SER A 36 -23.34 0.79 -15.42
N SER A 37 -23.70 1.89 -14.79
CA SER A 37 -23.38 3.22 -15.31
C SER A 37 -22.07 3.75 -14.66
N ARG A 38 -21.20 2.86 -14.24
CA ARG A 38 -20.05 3.16 -13.41
C ARG A 38 -18.97 3.91 -14.19
N LYS A 39 -18.72 5.15 -13.79
CA LYS A 39 -17.60 5.97 -14.26
C LYS A 39 -16.36 5.86 -13.36
N TYR A 40 -16.24 4.80 -12.57
CA TYR A 40 -15.06 4.57 -11.70
C TYR A 40 -14.40 3.22 -12.00
N PRO A 41 -13.09 3.11 -11.73
CA PRO A 41 -12.36 1.89 -12.05
C PRO A 41 -12.82 0.70 -11.20
N TYR A 42 -12.70 -0.50 -11.77
CA TYR A 42 -12.91 -1.76 -11.06
C TYR A 42 -11.56 -2.33 -10.63
N ILE A 43 -11.31 -2.30 -9.33
CA ILE A 43 -10.05 -2.74 -8.74
C ILE A 43 -10.28 -4.01 -7.94
N ASP A 44 -9.66 -5.11 -8.39
CA ASP A 44 -9.71 -6.41 -7.77
C ASP A 44 -8.33 -7.07 -7.87
N PHE A 45 -7.62 -7.12 -6.75
CA PHE A 45 -6.30 -7.74 -6.68
C PHE A 45 -6.44 -9.23 -6.36
N ARG A 46 -6.08 -10.09 -7.30
CA ARG A 46 -6.14 -11.55 -7.16
C ARG A 46 -4.72 -12.12 -7.19
N PRO A 47 -4.20 -12.57 -6.05
CA PRO A 47 -2.87 -13.18 -6.03
C PRO A 47 -2.89 -14.53 -6.76
N GLN A 48 -1.82 -14.78 -7.53
CA GLN A 48 -1.63 -16.04 -8.23
C GLN A 48 -1.31 -17.19 -7.26
N ARG A 49 -0.66 -16.85 -6.14
CA ARG A 49 -0.26 -17.79 -5.10
C ARG A 49 -0.79 -17.36 -3.75
N GLU A 50 -1.33 -18.29 -3.00
CA GLU A 50 -1.70 -18.08 -1.60
C GLU A 50 -0.45 -17.78 -0.75
N ILE A 51 -0.55 -16.79 0.13
CA ILE A 51 0.55 -16.40 0.99
C ILE A 51 0.68 -17.32 2.20
N GLY A 52 1.91 -17.76 2.49
CA GLY A 52 2.21 -18.57 3.68
C GLY A 52 2.28 -17.74 4.98
N ASN A 53 2.60 -18.40 6.07
CA ASN A 53 2.64 -17.78 7.40
C ASN A 53 3.85 -16.85 7.59
N GLU A 54 4.99 -17.21 7.02
CA GLU A 54 6.20 -16.39 7.06
C GLU A 54 6.19 -15.41 5.89
N VAL A 55 6.01 -14.13 6.18
CA VAL A 55 5.89 -13.09 5.16
C VAL A 55 7.14 -12.24 5.06
N LEU A 56 7.52 -11.57 6.13
CA LEU A 56 8.68 -10.67 6.13
C LEU A 56 9.27 -10.60 7.53
N THR A 57 10.61 -10.68 7.60
CA THR A 57 11.40 -10.38 8.81
C THR A 57 12.37 -9.25 8.48
N VAL A 58 12.31 -8.18 9.26
CA VAL A 58 13.22 -7.02 9.19
C VAL A 58 13.97 -6.91 10.50
N GLU A 59 15.30 -6.85 10.45
CA GLU A 59 16.17 -6.82 11.62
C GLU A 59 17.22 -5.72 11.52
N GLY A 60 17.14 -4.74 12.43
CA GLY A 60 18.15 -3.71 12.61
C GLY A 60 18.40 -2.84 11.38
N LEU A 61 17.38 -2.57 10.59
CA LEU A 61 17.49 -1.86 9.31
C LEU A 61 17.81 -0.39 9.54
N SER A 62 18.89 0.10 8.96
CA SER A 62 19.32 1.49 9.01
C SER A 62 19.69 2.00 7.63
N LYS A 63 19.37 3.27 7.36
CA LYS A 63 19.69 3.96 6.10
C LYS A 63 19.89 5.45 6.33
N THR A 64 20.97 5.97 5.73
CA THR A 64 21.29 7.40 5.70
C THR A 64 21.10 7.92 4.28
N ILE A 65 20.38 9.02 4.12
CA ILE A 65 20.15 9.73 2.86
C ILE A 65 20.65 11.17 3.02
N ASP A 66 21.56 11.59 2.15
CA ASP A 66 22.14 12.95 2.16
C ASP A 66 22.63 13.40 3.55
N GLY A 67 23.27 12.50 4.27
CA GLY A 67 23.82 12.75 5.61
C GLY A 67 22.81 12.66 6.75
N VAL A 68 21.53 12.42 6.48
CA VAL A 68 20.47 12.26 7.47
C VAL A 68 20.12 10.79 7.65
N LYS A 69 20.14 10.29 8.88
CA LYS A 69 19.73 8.93 9.21
C LYS A 69 18.21 8.83 9.23
N VAL A 70 17.62 8.39 8.12
CA VAL A 70 16.16 8.33 7.94
C VAL A 70 15.55 7.05 8.55
N LEU A 71 16.31 5.97 8.62
CA LEU A 71 15.96 4.72 9.30
C LEU A 71 17.07 4.38 10.28
N ASP A 72 16.70 4.11 11.53
CA ASP A 72 17.65 3.78 12.59
C ASP A 72 17.17 2.55 13.38
N ASN A 73 17.83 1.44 13.13
CA ASN A 73 17.61 0.17 13.83
C ASN A 73 16.15 -0.29 13.80
N VAL A 74 15.53 -0.27 12.63
CA VAL A 74 14.14 -0.66 12.43
C VAL A 74 14.02 -2.18 12.37
N SER A 75 13.16 -2.75 13.21
CA SER A 75 12.91 -4.19 13.27
C SER A 75 11.43 -4.48 13.42
N PHE A 76 10.91 -5.41 12.62
CA PHE A 76 9.54 -5.90 12.71
C PHE A 76 9.38 -7.21 11.95
N ILE A 77 8.31 -7.94 12.26
CA ILE A 77 7.92 -9.18 11.58
C ILE A 77 6.48 -9.04 11.10
N LEU A 78 6.23 -9.41 9.84
CA LEU A 78 4.89 -9.44 9.27
C LEU A 78 4.37 -10.87 9.12
N GLY A 79 3.09 -11.04 9.43
CA GLY A 79 2.33 -12.26 9.19
C GLY A 79 1.35 -12.11 8.02
N HIS A 80 0.71 -13.20 7.64
CA HIS A 80 -0.15 -13.29 6.45
C HIS A 80 -1.45 -12.46 6.49
N ASP A 81 -1.88 -12.01 7.68
CA ASP A 81 -3.07 -11.18 7.84
C ASP A 81 -2.77 -9.67 7.97
N ASP A 82 -1.51 -9.26 7.87
CA ASP A 82 -1.11 -7.89 8.13
C ASP A 82 -1.47 -6.95 6.98
N LYS A 83 -2.17 -5.87 7.33
CA LYS A 83 -2.39 -4.70 6.49
C LYS A 83 -1.89 -3.48 7.25
N VAL A 84 -0.70 -3.03 6.89
CA VAL A 84 0.08 -2.07 7.66
C VAL A 84 0.01 -0.70 7.01
N ALA A 85 -0.44 0.29 7.76
CA ALA A 85 -0.28 1.69 7.40
C ALA A 85 0.98 2.25 8.05
N PHE A 86 1.85 2.83 7.23
CA PHE A 86 3.01 3.59 7.68
C PHE A 86 2.62 5.05 7.79
N VAL A 87 2.73 5.61 8.98
CA VAL A 87 2.31 6.96 9.31
C VAL A 87 3.48 7.78 9.87
N GLY A 88 3.25 9.05 10.15
CA GLY A 88 4.23 9.98 10.68
C GLY A 88 4.63 11.06 9.68
N SER A 89 5.30 12.10 10.18
CA SER A 89 5.73 13.26 9.38
C SER A 89 6.95 12.99 8.51
N ASN A 90 7.71 11.93 8.80
CA ASN A 90 8.94 11.58 8.06
C ASN A 90 8.62 10.81 6.77
N GLU A 91 8.21 11.53 5.74
CA GLU A 91 7.84 10.95 4.45
C GLU A 91 9.03 10.30 3.72
N LEU A 92 10.22 10.87 3.86
CA LEU A 92 11.43 10.30 3.28
C LEU A 92 11.75 8.92 3.88
N ALA A 93 11.55 8.74 5.18
CA ALA A 93 11.73 7.45 5.84
C ALA A 93 10.76 6.39 5.32
N LYS A 94 9.48 6.75 5.15
CA LYS A 94 8.46 5.84 4.59
C LYS A 94 8.83 5.40 3.18
N THR A 95 9.13 6.33 2.30
CA THR A 95 9.55 6.04 0.91
C THR A 95 10.83 5.23 0.86
N THR A 96 11.82 5.54 1.71
CA THR A 96 13.09 4.80 1.79
C THR A 96 12.86 3.35 2.21
N LEU A 97 12.04 3.12 3.24
CA LEU A 97 11.71 1.76 3.67
C LEU A 97 11.00 0.97 2.57
N PHE A 98 10.03 1.57 1.87
CA PHE A 98 9.34 0.91 0.76
C PHE A 98 10.29 0.54 -0.38
N LYS A 99 11.19 1.45 -0.75
CA LYS A 99 12.21 1.16 -1.79
C LYS A 99 13.13 0.02 -1.40
N ILE A 100 13.57 -0.04 -0.14
CA ILE A 100 14.40 -1.15 0.35
C ILE A 100 13.63 -2.46 0.27
N LEU A 101 12.40 -2.51 0.78
CA LEU A 101 11.57 -3.72 0.77
C LEU A 101 11.16 -4.15 -0.65
N ALA A 102 11.05 -3.23 -1.58
CA ALA A 102 10.81 -3.52 -3.00
C ALA A 102 12.07 -3.96 -3.77
N GLY A 103 13.24 -3.92 -3.13
CA GLY A 103 14.52 -4.31 -3.74
C GLY A 103 15.17 -3.22 -4.61
N GLU A 104 14.69 -1.98 -4.54
CA GLU A 104 15.21 -0.86 -5.35
C GLU A 104 16.33 -0.07 -4.65
N MET A 105 16.55 -0.32 -3.38
CA MET A 105 17.58 0.34 -2.56
C MET A 105 18.17 -0.63 -1.56
N GLU A 106 19.50 -0.57 -1.38
CA GLU A 106 20.18 -1.36 -0.35
C GLU A 106 20.16 -0.63 1.01
N PRO A 107 19.95 -1.33 2.13
CA PRO A 107 20.14 -0.75 3.45
C PRO A 107 21.64 -0.53 3.72
N ASP A 108 21.96 0.42 4.64
CA ASP A 108 23.34 0.60 5.11
C ASP A 108 23.70 -0.44 6.18
N GLU A 109 22.75 -0.80 7.03
CA GLU A 109 22.87 -1.80 8.07
C GLU A 109 21.59 -2.62 8.18
N GLY A 110 21.71 -3.80 8.78
CA GLY A 110 20.59 -4.69 9.00
C GLY A 110 20.22 -5.54 7.81
N THR A 111 19.19 -6.34 7.97
CA THR A 111 18.72 -7.32 6.99
C THR A 111 17.21 -7.32 6.88
N TYR A 112 16.72 -7.75 5.73
CA TYR A 112 15.31 -8.08 5.53
C TYR A 112 15.19 -9.35 4.70
N LYS A 113 14.21 -10.17 5.03
CA LYS A 113 13.96 -11.43 4.36
C LYS A 113 12.48 -11.62 4.09
N TRP A 114 12.13 -11.73 2.82
CA TRP A 114 10.81 -12.15 2.38
C TRP A 114 10.64 -13.67 2.49
N GLY A 115 9.45 -14.10 2.90
CA GLY A 115 9.09 -15.52 2.89
C GLY A 115 9.08 -16.12 1.49
N VAL A 116 9.34 -17.43 1.39
CA VAL A 116 9.47 -18.12 0.09
C VAL A 116 8.21 -18.14 -0.76
N THR A 117 7.03 -17.95 -0.13
CA THR A 117 5.74 -17.90 -0.83
C THR A 117 5.36 -16.50 -1.30
N THR A 118 6.13 -15.48 -0.93
CA THR A 118 5.79 -14.09 -1.19
C THR A 118 6.20 -13.63 -2.59
N SER A 119 5.37 -12.77 -3.14
CA SER A 119 5.67 -11.97 -4.33
C SER A 119 5.23 -10.53 -4.08
N GLN A 120 6.03 -9.55 -4.48
CA GLN A 120 5.79 -8.15 -4.19
C GLN A 120 5.45 -7.39 -5.46
N SER A 121 4.45 -6.51 -5.37
CA SER A 121 4.18 -5.47 -6.36
C SER A 121 4.32 -4.12 -5.69
N TYR A 122 5.00 -3.18 -6.34
CA TYR A 122 5.33 -1.89 -5.78
C TYR A 122 4.72 -0.74 -6.58
N PHE A 123 4.02 0.13 -5.86
CA PHE A 123 3.51 1.40 -6.36
C PHE A 123 4.38 2.52 -5.78
N PRO A 124 5.35 3.07 -6.57
CA PRO A 124 6.26 4.09 -6.09
C PRO A 124 5.59 5.45 -6.00
N LYS A 125 6.07 6.29 -5.09
CA LYS A 125 5.62 7.69 -4.97
C LYS A 125 6.04 8.52 -6.19
N ASP A 126 7.28 8.38 -6.64
CA ASP A 126 7.80 8.96 -7.88
C ASP A 126 7.79 7.92 -9.00
N ASN A 127 7.02 8.19 -10.05
CA ASN A 127 6.86 7.32 -11.20
C ASN A 127 7.54 7.85 -12.47
N THR A 128 8.34 8.90 -12.37
CA THR A 128 8.93 9.61 -13.51
C THR A 128 9.74 8.69 -14.43
N GLU A 129 10.60 7.87 -13.86
CA GLU A 129 11.43 6.93 -14.62
C GLU A 129 10.60 5.81 -15.28
N ILE A 130 9.58 5.32 -14.59
CA ILE A 130 8.71 4.24 -15.08
C ILE A 130 7.96 4.68 -16.35
N PHE A 131 7.55 5.94 -16.41
CA PHE A 131 6.78 6.50 -17.51
C PHE A 131 7.63 7.24 -18.55
N ASP A 132 8.94 7.23 -18.41
CA ASP A 132 9.88 7.78 -19.41
C ASP A 132 10.12 6.77 -20.55
N THR A 133 9.09 6.56 -21.36
CA THR A 133 9.12 5.66 -22.51
C THR A 133 8.15 6.11 -23.60
N ASP A 134 8.42 5.73 -24.83
CA ASP A 134 7.55 5.99 -25.99
C ASP A 134 6.51 4.90 -26.23
N LEU A 135 6.46 3.88 -25.39
CA LEU A 135 5.50 2.79 -25.50
C LEU A 135 4.06 3.30 -25.33
N VAL A 136 3.14 2.68 -26.02
CA VAL A 136 1.70 2.81 -25.75
C VAL A 136 1.33 1.99 -24.50
N ILE A 137 0.22 2.34 -23.87
CA ILE A 137 -0.20 1.73 -22.59
C ILE A 137 -0.28 0.21 -22.69
N THR A 138 -0.89 -0.32 -23.76
CA THR A 138 -1.05 -1.76 -23.94
C THR A 138 0.30 -2.49 -24.01
N ASP A 139 1.25 -1.96 -24.77
CA ASP A 139 2.58 -2.57 -24.91
C ASP A 139 3.37 -2.46 -23.61
N TRP A 140 3.26 -1.32 -22.92
CA TRP A 140 3.88 -1.13 -21.62
C TRP A 140 3.38 -2.14 -20.59
N LEU A 141 2.05 -2.31 -20.47
CA LEU A 141 1.46 -3.24 -19.51
C LEU A 141 1.79 -4.70 -19.86
N THR A 142 1.88 -5.04 -21.14
CA THR A 142 2.22 -6.39 -21.60
C THR A 142 3.55 -6.90 -21.06
N GLN A 143 4.52 -6.01 -20.83
CA GLN A 143 5.83 -6.37 -20.23
C GLN A 143 5.71 -7.04 -18.86
N TYR A 144 4.68 -6.71 -18.10
CA TYR A 144 4.45 -7.18 -16.73
C TYR A 144 3.48 -8.36 -16.64
N SER A 145 2.95 -8.80 -17.76
CA SER A 145 2.01 -9.93 -17.85
C SER A 145 2.75 -11.22 -18.19
N GLU A 146 2.43 -12.31 -17.51
CA GLU A 146 2.87 -13.65 -17.93
C GLU A 146 2.17 -14.08 -19.21
N ILE A 147 0.90 -13.70 -19.36
CA ILE A 147 0.10 -13.96 -20.55
C ILE A 147 0.26 -12.77 -21.51
N LYS A 148 0.93 -12.99 -22.64
CA LYS A 148 1.24 -11.93 -23.62
C LYS A 148 0.13 -11.68 -24.66
N ASP A 149 -1.10 -12.13 -24.39
CA ASP A 149 -2.25 -11.89 -25.23
C ASP A 149 -2.78 -10.45 -25.06
N ALA A 150 -2.93 -9.72 -26.16
CA ALA A 150 -3.42 -8.34 -26.16
C ALA A 150 -4.85 -8.22 -25.59
N THR A 151 -5.71 -9.19 -25.83
CA THR A 151 -7.08 -9.20 -25.29
C THR A 151 -7.07 -9.34 -23.78
N TYR A 152 -6.21 -10.20 -23.23
CA TYR A 152 -6.03 -10.37 -21.80
C TYR A 152 -5.54 -9.08 -21.14
N VAL A 153 -4.51 -8.45 -21.70
CA VAL A 153 -3.95 -7.17 -21.20
C VAL A 153 -4.97 -6.02 -21.26
N ARG A 154 -5.69 -5.91 -22.38
CA ARG A 154 -6.76 -4.91 -22.55
C ARG A 154 -7.91 -5.08 -21.56
N GLY A 155 -8.16 -6.30 -21.09
CA GLY A 155 -9.14 -6.57 -20.04
C GLY A 155 -8.83 -5.83 -18.74
N PHE A 156 -7.57 -5.79 -18.33
CA PHE A 156 -7.13 -5.02 -17.16
C PHE A 156 -7.23 -3.51 -17.38
N LEU A 157 -6.85 -3.04 -18.56
CA LEU A 157 -6.96 -1.63 -18.92
C LEU A 157 -8.41 -1.16 -18.98
N GLY A 158 -9.32 -1.97 -19.49
CA GLY A 158 -10.75 -1.69 -19.54
C GLY A 158 -11.36 -1.53 -18.15
N ARG A 159 -10.96 -2.36 -17.18
CA ARG A 159 -11.34 -2.21 -15.77
C ARG A 159 -10.90 -0.88 -15.18
N MET A 160 -9.80 -0.33 -15.66
CA MET A 160 -9.23 0.95 -15.23
C MET A 160 -9.63 2.13 -16.11
N LEU A 161 -10.74 2.00 -16.86
CA LEU A 161 -11.34 3.03 -17.71
C LEU A 161 -10.52 3.40 -18.97
N PHE A 162 -9.62 2.51 -19.41
CA PHE A 162 -8.94 2.62 -20.69
C PHE A 162 -9.59 1.66 -21.69
N ALA A 163 -10.64 2.12 -22.34
CA ALA A 163 -11.38 1.32 -23.31
C ALA A 163 -11.04 1.72 -24.75
N GLY A 164 -11.07 0.76 -25.67
CA GLY A 164 -10.87 0.98 -27.10
C GLY A 164 -9.52 1.64 -27.42
N GLU A 165 -9.57 2.81 -28.06
CA GLU A 165 -8.36 3.54 -28.49
C GLU A 165 -7.55 4.15 -27.34
N ASP A 166 -8.12 4.26 -26.14
CA ASP A 166 -7.39 4.77 -24.98
C ASP A 166 -6.15 3.92 -24.64
N GLY A 167 -6.21 2.61 -24.88
CA GLY A 167 -5.08 1.71 -24.71
C GLY A 167 -3.92 1.96 -25.68
N MET A 168 -4.14 2.74 -26.72
CA MET A 168 -3.12 3.12 -27.73
C MET A 168 -2.49 4.47 -27.44
N LYS A 169 -2.87 5.15 -26.37
CA LYS A 169 -2.19 6.38 -25.93
C LYS A 169 -0.77 6.05 -25.48
N LYS A 170 0.14 6.98 -25.77
CA LYS A 170 1.51 6.88 -25.24
C LYS A 170 1.54 7.14 -23.76
N ILE A 171 2.35 6.39 -23.03
CA ILE A 171 2.54 6.55 -21.58
C ILE A 171 2.91 8.00 -21.21
N ARG A 172 3.75 8.66 -21.99
CA ARG A 172 4.23 10.03 -21.72
C ARG A 172 3.12 11.08 -21.67
N VAL A 173 2.02 10.88 -22.39
CA VAL A 173 0.95 11.90 -22.49
C VAL A 173 -0.14 11.74 -21.43
N LEU A 174 -0.03 10.77 -20.55
CA LEU A 174 -1.02 10.50 -19.52
C LEU A 174 -1.04 11.59 -18.45
N SER A 175 -2.24 11.92 -17.96
CA SER A 175 -2.43 12.75 -16.78
C SER A 175 -1.96 12.01 -15.51
N GLY A 176 -1.82 12.75 -14.39
CA GLY A 176 -1.45 12.15 -13.10
C GLY A 176 -2.39 11.01 -12.67
N GLY A 177 -3.70 11.23 -12.75
CA GLY A 177 -4.71 10.22 -12.42
C GLY A 177 -4.70 9.01 -13.37
N GLU A 178 -4.49 9.24 -14.65
CA GLU A 178 -4.34 8.18 -15.64
C GLU A 178 -3.09 7.33 -15.37
N LYS A 179 -1.95 7.96 -15.04
CA LYS A 179 -0.72 7.25 -14.63
C LYS A 179 -0.94 6.35 -13.43
N VAL A 180 -1.64 6.84 -12.41
CA VAL A 180 -2.00 6.03 -11.22
C VAL A 180 -2.84 4.82 -11.61
N ARG A 181 -3.86 5.00 -12.45
CA ARG A 181 -4.70 3.90 -12.93
C ARG A 181 -3.91 2.86 -13.72
N VAL A 182 -2.95 3.28 -14.53
CA VAL A 182 -2.05 2.37 -15.26
C VAL A 182 -1.14 1.59 -14.29
N LEU A 183 -0.58 2.25 -13.27
CA LEU A 183 0.21 1.57 -12.22
C LEU A 183 -0.61 0.55 -11.45
N LEU A 184 -1.87 0.85 -11.14
CA LEU A 184 -2.78 -0.10 -10.48
C LEU A 184 -3.12 -1.28 -11.41
N SER A 185 -3.26 -1.05 -12.71
CA SER A 185 -3.39 -2.11 -13.71
C SER A 185 -2.19 -3.05 -13.70
N ARG A 186 -0.99 -2.52 -13.60
CA ARG A 186 0.26 -3.29 -13.45
C ARG A 186 0.22 -4.16 -12.21
N MET A 187 -0.17 -3.61 -11.07
CA MET A 187 -0.27 -4.37 -9.83
C MET A 187 -1.28 -5.49 -9.90
N MET A 188 -2.42 -5.27 -10.56
CA MET A 188 -3.42 -6.33 -10.77
C MET A 188 -2.90 -7.44 -11.67
N ILE A 189 -2.25 -7.10 -12.78
CA ILE A 189 -1.77 -8.10 -13.76
C ILE A 189 -0.58 -8.90 -13.24
N GLN A 190 0.26 -8.32 -12.37
CA GLN A 190 1.36 -9.02 -11.71
C GLN A 190 0.89 -10.09 -10.73
N ALA A 191 -0.34 -10.00 -10.23
CA ALA A 191 -0.97 -10.98 -9.35
C ALA A 191 -0.12 -11.35 -8.11
N SER A 192 0.55 -10.37 -7.51
CA SER A 192 1.36 -10.55 -6.31
C SER A 192 0.51 -10.71 -5.06
N ASN A 193 1.03 -11.38 -4.04
CA ASN A 193 0.36 -11.56 -2.76
C ASN A 193 0.79 -10.55 -1.68
N VAL A 194 1.76 -9.69 -1.98
CA VAL A 194 2.14 -8.53 -1.17
C VAL A 194 2.06 -7.27 -2.03
N LEU A 195 1.33 -6.27 -1.57
CA LEU A 195 1.21 -4.98 -2.23
C LEU A 195 1.88 -3.90 -1.38
N ILE A 196 2.78 -3.15 -1.98
CA ILE A 196 3.48 -2.01 -1.37
C ILE A 196 3.04 -0.76 -2.14
N LEU A 197 2.35 0.18 -1.46
CA LEU A 197 1.78 1.38 -2.09
C LEU A 197 2.22 2.63 -1.33
N ASP A 198 2.97 3.49 -2.02
CA ASP A 198 3.44 4.77 -1.49
C ASP A 198 2.59 5.92 -2.06
N GLU A 199 1.68 6.44 -1.23
CA GLU A 199 0.75 7.53 -1.56
C GLU A 199 -0.08 7.28 -2.83
N PRO A 200 -0.80 6.14 -2.94
CA PRO A 200 -1.53 5.79 -4.17
C PRO A 200 -2.78 6.67 -4.39
N THR A 201 -3.20 7.42 -3.38
CA THR A 201 -4.43 8.21 -3.40
C THR A 201 -4.25 9.65 -3.87
N ASP A 202 -3.01 10.15 -3.98
CA ASP A 202 -2.69 11.58 -4.19
C ASP A 202 -3.28 12.16 -5.50
N HIS A 203 -3.41 11.39 -6.55
CA HIS A 203 -3.88 11.84 -7.88
C HIS A 203 -5.20 11.19 -8.31
N LEU A 204 -5.91 10.56 -7.39
CA LEU A 204 -7.18 9.90 -7.67
C LEU A 204 -8.36 10.78 -7.27
N ASP A 205 -9.44 10.71 -8.05
CA ASP A 205 -10.75 11.22 -7.65
C ASP A 205 -11.37 10.36 -6.53
N MET A 206 -12.44 10.84 -5.92
CA MET A 206 -13.07 10.16 -4.78
C MET A 206 -13.59 8.77 -5.14
N GLU A 207 -14.15 8.60 -6.32
CA GLU A 207 -14.65 7.30 -6.78
C GLU A 207 -13.52 6.30 -6.96
N SER A 208 -12.40 6.72 -7.51
CA SER A 208 -11.20 5.89 -7.68
C SER A 208 -10.54 5.54 -6.35
N ILE A 209 -10.48 6.48 -5.40
CA ILE A 209 -10.01 6.22 -4.03
C ILE A 209 -10.89 5.17 -3.37
N THR A 210 -12.22 5.29 -3.50
CA THR A 210 -13.17 4.32 -2.95
C THR A 210 -12.97 2.93 -3.58
N ALA A 211 -12.80 2.86 -4.89
CA ALA A 211 -12.54 1.60 -5.59
C ALA A 211 -11.24 0.94 -5.12
N LEU A 212 -10.16 1.71 -4.96
CA LEU A 212 -8.89 1.21 -4.44
C LEU A 212 -9.02 0.75 -2.99
N ASN A 213 -9.68 1.53 -2.15
CA ASN A 213 -9.94 1.20 -0.75
C ASN A 213 -10.68 -0.15 -0.62
N ASN A 214 -11.76 -0.31 -1.38
CA ASN A 214 -12.52 -1.56 -1.40
C ASN A 214 -11.68 -2.73 -1.92
N GLY A 215 -10.88 -2.52 -2.94
CA GLY A 215 -9.97 -3.53 -3.48
C GLY A 215 -8.93 -4.00 -2.45
N LEU A 216 -8.37 -3.10 -1.66
CA LEU A 216 -7.41 -3.43 -0.60
C LEU A 216 -8.07 -4.09 0.62
N ILE A 217 -9.28 -3.66 1.00
CA ILE A 217 -10.04 -4.31 2.08
C ILE A 217 -10.33 -5.76 1.73
N LYS A 218 -10.72 -6.04 0.49
CA LYS A 218 -11.04 -7.37 -0.02
C LYS A 218 -9.81 -8.24 -0.28
N PHE A 219 -8.65 -7.64 -0.50
CA PHE A 219 -7.43 -8.34 -0.86
C PHE A 219 -7.02 -9.37 0.20
N PRO A 220 -6.80 -10.65 -0.16
CA PRO A 220 -6.49 -11.71 0.81
C PRO A 220 -5.02 -11.74 1.24
N GLY A 221 -4.14 -10.99 0.60
CA GLY A 221 -2.71 -10.91 0.90
C GLY A 221 -2.35 -9.81 1.89
N VAL A 222 -1.07 -9.50 1.94
CA VAL A 222 -0.47 -8.48 2.81
C VAL A 222 -0.38 -7.15 2.07
N VAL A 223 -0.69 -6.06 2.77
CA VAL A 223 -0.59 -4.69 2.26
C VAL A 223 0.32 -3.87 3.17
N LEU A 224 1.28 -3.19 2.56
CA LEU A 224 2.10 -2.15 3.18
C LEU A 224 1.81 -0.85 2.44
N PHE A 225 1.36 0.19 3.12
CA PHE A 225 1.00 1.42 2.43
C PHE A 225 1.20 2.67 3.29
N ALA A 226 1.32 3.80 2.61
CA ALA A 226 1.21 5.12 3.18
C ALA A 226 0.18 5.92 2.39
N SER A 227 -0.73 6.59 3.06
CA SER A 227 -1.72 7.47 2.46
C SER A 227 -2.09 8.61 3.40
N ARG A 228 -2.31 9.81 2.84
CA ARG A 228 -2.82 10.98 3.57
C ARG A 228 -4.32 10.93 3.78
N ASP A 229 -5.02 10.05 3.09
CA ASP A 229 -6.45 9.87 3.24
C ASP A 229 -6.77 9.13 4.53
N HIS A 230 -7.43 9.82 5.48
CA HIS A 230 -7.75 9.27 6.80
C HIS A 230 -8.68 8.05 6.71
N GLN A 231 -9.76 8.16 5.96
CA GLN A 231 -10.75 7.10 5.82
C GLN A 231 -10.17 5.85 5.14
N PHE A 232 -9.34 6.06 4.14
CA PHE A 232 -8.60 4.99 3.47
C PHE A 232 -7.70 4.23 4.44
N THR A 233 -6.94 4.95 5.25
CA THR A 233 -6.05 4.38 6.27
C THR A 233 -6.85 3.66 7.35
N GLN A 234 -7.89 4.28 7.87
CA GLN A 234 -8.74 3.73 8.93
C GLN A 234 -9.42 2.42 8.52
N THR A 235 -9.91 2.34 7.29
CA THR A 235 -10.67 1.17 6.82
C THR A 235 -9.80 0.05 6.28
N THR A 236 -8.58 0.33 5.86
CA THR A 236 -7.66 -0.67 5.29
C THR A 236 -6.76 -1.30 6.36
N ALA A 237 -6.16 -0.50 7.23
CA ALA A 237 -5.13 -0.96 8.17
C ALA A 237 -5.68 -1.72 9.38
N ASN A 238 -4.96 -2.76 9.77
CA ASN A 238 -5.12 -3.46 11.05
C ASN A 238 -3.87 -3.36 11.94
N ARG A 239 -2.84 -2.69 11.45
CA ARG A 239 -1.57 -2.46 12.13
C ARG A 239 -1.01 -1.12 11.69
N ILE A 240 -0.54 -0.34 12.65
CA ILE A 240 0.03 0.99 12.42
C ILE A 240 1.50 0.97 12.77
N MET A 241 2.33 1.44 11.85
CA MET A 241 3.74 1.68 12.07
C MET A 241 4.04 3.16 11.84
N GLU A 242 4.53 3.83 12.87
CA GLU A 242 4.97 5.23 12.76
C GLU A 242 6.49 5.28 12.65
N LEU A 243 6.98 5.89 11.56
CA LEU A 243 8.39 6.21 11.38
C LEU A 243 8.65 7.61 11.94
N LEU A 244 9.44 7.66 13.01
CA LEU A 244 9.75 8.89 13.72
C LEU A 244 10.83 9.70 12.99
N PRO A 245 10.90 11.03 13.22
CA PRO A 245 11.93 11.87 12.62
C PRO A 245 13.37 11.43 12.91
N ASN A 246 13.64 10.78 14.07
CA ASN A 246 14.96 10.18 14.38
C ASN A 246 15.24 8.86 13.66
N GLY A 247 14.33 8.38 12.82
CA GLY A 247 14.44 7.10 12.13
C GLY A 247 13.94 5.89 12.92
N GLY A 248 13.47 6.07 14.15
CA GLY A 248 12.89 5.02 14.99
C GLY A 248 11.49 4.60 14.54
N LEU A 249 11.01 3.48 15.08
CA LEU A 249 9.74 2.87 14.74
C LEU A 249 8.86 2.68 15.98
N ILE A 250 7.58 3.05 15.85
CA ILE A 250 6.50 2.61 16.75
C ILE A 250 5.62 1.63 15.96
N ASP A 251 5.37 0.45 16.52
CA ASP A 251 4.62 -0.61 15.88
C ASP A 251 3.48 -1.08 16.80
N LYS A 252 2.24 -0.92 16.37
CA LYS A 252 1.03 -1.31 17.15
C LYS A 252 0.00 -2.01 16.27
N ILE A 253 -0.53 -3.10 16.79
CA ILE A 253 -1.66 -3.83 16.18
C ILE A 253 -2.95 -3.15 16.63
N THR A 254 -3.39 -2.18 15.86
CA THR A 254 -4.52 -1.31 16.18
C THR A 254 -5.11 -0.67 14.91
N THR A 255 -6.27 -0.05 15.02
CA THR A 255 -6.81 0.83 13.98
C THR A 255 -6.14 2.21 14.03
N TYR A 256 -6.28 2.98 12.95
CA TYR A 256 -5.69 4.32 12.88
C TYR A 256 -6.30 5.27 13.91
N ASP A 257 -7.63 5.27 14.09
CA ASP A 257 -8.30 6.11 15.07
C ASP A 257 -7.88 5.76 16.51
N GLU A 258 -7.83 4.47 16.85
CA GLU A 258 -7.35 4.03 18.17
C GLU A 258 -5.90 4.42 18.41
N TYR A 259 -5.07 4.34 17.38
CA TYR A 259 -3.67 4.77 17.45
C TYR A 259 -3.53 6.26 17.75
N LEU A 260 -4.33 7.11 17.07
CA LEU A 260 -4.31 8.56 17.27
C LEU A 260 -4.82 8.98 18.68
N GLU A 261 -5.77 8.22 19.23
CA GLU A 261 -6.35 8.48 20.56
C GLU A 261 -5.49 7.94 21.70
N ASN A 262 -4.46 7.14 21.42
CA ASN A 262 -3.65 6.49 22.45
C ASN A 262 -2.68 7.51 23.11
N ASP A 263 -2.87 7.74 24.41
CA ASP A 263 -2.07 8.69 25.21
C ASP A 263 -0.57 8.37 25.23
N GLU A 264 -0.21 7.09 25.21
CA GLU A 264 1.20 6.67 25.19
C GLU A 264 1.90 7.12 23.91
N MET A 265 1.22 6.98 22.77
CA MET A 265 1.74 7.42 21.47
C MET A 265 1.86 8.94 21.40
N ALA A 266 0.86 9.67 21.92
CA ALA A 266 0.89 11.13 22.01
C ALA A 266 2.07 11.62 22.86
N ARG A 267 2.34 10.99 24.00
CA ARG A 267 3.50 11.32 24.85
C ARG A 267 4.84 11.07 24.17
N LYS A 268 4.98 9.96 23.48
CA LYS A 268 6.22 9.65 22.72
C LYS A 268 6.49 10.68 21.64
N ARG A 269 5.45 11.13 20.93
CA ARG A 269 5.56 12.22 19.94
C ARG A 269 5.96 13.55 20.58
N GLN A 270 5.38 13.89 21.73
CA GLN A 270 5.70 15.12 22.46
C GLN A 270 7.15 15.14 22.94
N VAL A 271 7.63 14.07 23.55
CA VAL A 271 9.03 13.96 24.01
C VAL A 271 9.97 14.12 22.84
N TYR A 272 9.63 13.56 21.69
CA TYR A 272 10.46 13.69 20.50
C TYR A 272 10.50 15.13 19.95
N SER A 273 9.34 15.79 19.84
CA SER A 273 9.29 17.18 19.37
C SER A 273 10.04 18.16 20.29
N MET A 274 10.01 17.92 21.58
CA MET A 274 10.79 18.72 22.54
C MET A 274 12.29 18.53 22.39
N SER A 275 12.76 17.32 22.06
CA SER A 275 14.18 17.06 21.84
C SER A 275 14.72 17.69 20.54
N GLU A 276 13.88 17.87 19.53
CA GLU A 276 14.25 18.58 18.29
C GLU A 276 14.33 20.11 18.48
N GLU A 277 13.47 20.68 19.34
CA GLU A 277 13.52 22.11 19.66
C GLU A 277 14.80 22.44 20.43
N ASP A 278 15.22 21.59 21.36
CA ASP A 278 16.46 21.76 22.14
C ASP A 278 17.74 21.60 21.30
N GLU A 279 17.72 20.81 20.21
CA GLU A 279 18.85 20.66 19.28
C GLU A 279 18.97 21.82 18.28
N ASN A 280 17.87 22.51 17.97
CA ASN A 280 17.86 23.65 17.06
C ASN A 280 18.19 24.99 17.74
N ASP A 281 18.17 25.07 19.07
CA ASP A 281 18.51 26.26 19.84
C ASP A 281 19.97 26.30 20.34
N ASN A 282 20.81 25.32 20.00
CA ASN A 282 22.26 25.28 20.25
C ASN A 282 23.04 25.39 18.91
#